data_516a3358f9155aee18e8b74554a48ac9
#
_entry.id   516a3358f9155aee18e8b74554a48ac9
#
_cell.length_a   1.000
_cell.length_b   1.000
_cell.length_c   1.000
_cell.angle_alpha   90.00
_cell.angle_beta   90.00
_cell.angle_gamma   90.00
#
_symmetry.space_group_name_H-M   'P 1'
#
loop_
_entity.id
_entity.type
_entity.pdbx_description
1 polymer ?
#
loop_
_entity_poly.entity_id
_entity_poly.type
_entity_poly.pdbx_seq_one_letter_code
_entity_poly.pdbx_strand_id
1 'polypeptide(L)'
;YDFFVHLCRDYRFALFKLDGVCGTLRPEKAELFGEMLADCRKYSPDLVVLNHRLNFYEAEKYRTTFLWNGGETYTDVLINNECTAMHNRAYMFTRGHTDGLKRLAEDHGVCISSEIDYFEDELIYQAFGRCLILAPEIYGNPWLMRDGELPRLARVYNLHRRNAPILVNGMPLPEKYGCCAYSRGDGEKRFITTGNNTWQTKKITVRLDGESGLAPCGTVRVCVHHPYEEFLGDFAYGESVEIGLMPFRAALIEMSDPERAEPMLVG
;
A
#
# COMPACT_ATOMS: atom_id res chain seq x y z
N TYR A 1 -10.41 -22.61 -21.99
CA TYR A 1 -10.67 -23.50 -20.87
C TYR A 1 -9.53 -24.53 -20.73
N ASP A 2 -9.43 -25.47 -21.63
CA ASP A 2 -8.49 -26.60 -21.54
C ASP A 2 -7.02 -26.18 -21.38
N PHE A 3 -6.63 -25.08 -21.99
CA PHE A 3 -5.29 -24.54 -21.87
C PHE A 3 -4.93 -24.21 -20.43
N PHE A 4 -5.81 -23.54 -19.69
CA PHE A 4 -5.55 -23.18 -18.28
C PHE A 4 -5.50 -24.41 -17.38
N VAL A 5 -6.38 -25.37 -17.60
CA VAL A 5 -6.37 -26.65 -16.87
C VAL A 5 -5.08 -27.41 -17.14
N HIS A 6 -4.64 -27.44 -18.40
CA HIS A 6 -3.36 -28.06 -18.81
C HIS A 6 -2.17 -27.40 -18.08
N LEU A 7 -2.11 -26.06 -17.98
CA LEU A 7 -1.05 -25.38 -17.26
C LEU A 7 -0.97 -25.80 -15.79
N CYS A 8 -2.11 -25.91 -15.11
CA CYS A 8 -2.15 -26.36 -13.72
C CYS A 8 -1.78 -27.85 -13.58
N ARG A 9 -2.32 -28.70 -14.44
CA ARG A 9 -2.14 -30.16 -14.37
C ARG A 9 -0.70 -30.59 -14.70
N ASP A 10 -0.17 -30.09 -15.80
CA ASP A 10 1.07 -30.61 -16.38
C ASP A 10 2.29 -29.77 -15.99
N TYR A 11 2.10 -28.49 -15.74
CA TYR A 11 3.18 -27.54 -15.38
C TYR A 11 3.08 -26.98 -13.96
N ARG A 12 2.02 -27.33 -13.21
CA ARG A 12 1.81 -26.90 -11.82
C ARG A 12 1.76 -25.39 -11.63
N PHE A 13 1.16 -24.70 -12.59
CA PHE A 13 0.91 -23.26 -12.43
C PHE A 13 0.02 -23.02 -11.23
N ALA A 14 0.43 -22.09 -10.37
CA ALA A 14 -0.26 -21.74 -9.13
C ALA A 14 -0.68 -20.27 -9.09
N LEU A 15 -0.45 -19.51 -10.18
CA LEU A 15 -0.87 -18.12 -10.30
C LEU A 15 -1.26 -17.79 -11.73
N PHE A 16 -2.39 -17.13 -11.90
CA PHE A 16 -2.79 -16.48 -13.14
C PHE A 16 -3.00 -14.98 -12.93
N LYS A 17 -2.34 -14.17 -13.73
CA LYS A 17 -2.62 -12.75 -13.88
C LYS A 17 -3.48 -12.56 -15.13
N LEU A 18 -4.68 -12.02 -14.96
CA LEU A 18 -5.62 -11.78 -16.05
C LEU A 18 -5.57 -10.32 -16.47
N ASP A 19 -4.86 -10.04 -17.53
CA ASP A 19 -4.57 -8.70 -17.99
C ASP A 19 -5.29 -8.33 -19.30
N GLY A 20 -5.09 -7.10 -19.78
CA GLY A 20 -5.78 -6.48 -20.90
C GLY A 20 -5.72 -7.24 -22.22
N VAL A 21 -4.65 -8.00 -22.45
CA VAL A 21 -4.52 -8.86 -23.66
C VAL A 21 -5.53 -10.00 -23.68
N CYS A 22 -6.08 -10.37 -22.52
CA CYS A 22 -7.12 -11.41 -22.41
C CYS A 22 -8.53 -10.85 -22.72
N GLY A 23 -8.65 -9.54 -22.88
CA GLY A 23 -9.92 -8.85 -23.03
C GLY A 23 -10.73 -8.80 -21.73
N THR A 24 -11.89 -8.17 -21.79
CA THR A 24 -12.81 -8.14 -20.65
C THR A 24 -13.67 -9.38 -20.64
N LEU A 25 -13.68 -10.10 -19.53
CA LEU A 25 -14.59 -11.23 -19.35
C LEU A 25 -16.02 -10.71 -19.27
N ARG A 26 -16.89 -11.22 -20.13
CA ARG A 26 -18.30 -10.84 -20.16
C ARG A 26 -19.06 -11.48 -19.00
N PRO A 27 -20.02 -10.79 -18.38
CA PRO A 27 -20.78 -11.30 -17.23
C PRO A 27 -21.42 -12.67 -17.48
N GLU A 28 -21.97 -12.90 -18.68
CA GLU A 28 -22.60 -14.17 -19.07
C GLU A 28 -21.63 -15.35 -19.15
N LYS A 29 -20.33 -15.10 -19.10
CA LYS A 29 -19.29 -16.15 -19.07
C LYS A 29 -18.67 -16.36 -17.70
N ALA A 30 -19.17 -15.68 -16.67
CA ALA A 30 -18.63 -15.76 -15.32
C ALA A 30 -18.71 -17.17 -14.73
N GLU A 31 -19.81 -17.89 -14.97
CA GLU A 31 -19.98 -19.26 -14.50
C GLU A 31 -18.98 -20.23 -15.15
N LEU A 32 -18.84 -20.15 -16.47
CA LEU A 32 -17.87 -20.98 -17.21
C LEU A 32 -16.43 -20.68 -16.77
N PHE A 33 -16.13 -19.42 -16.45
CA PHE A 33 -14.84 -19.04 -15.88
C PHE A 33 -14.65 -19.64 -14.48
N GLY A 34 -15.69 -19.62 -13.66
CA GLY A 34 -15.68 -20.25 -12.33
C GLY A 34 -15.47 -21.77 -12.39
N GLU A 35 -16.12 -22.46 -13.33
CA GLU A 35 -15.92 -23.90 -13.58
C GLU A 35 -14.48 -24.19 -13.99
N MET A 36 -13.92 -23.38 -14.89
CA MET A 36 -12.53 -23.50 -15.31
C MET A 36 -11.57 -23.38 -14.12
N LEU A 37 -11.77 -22.38 -13.25
CA LEU A 37 -10.94 -22.21 -12.06
C LEU A 37 -11.11 -23.36 -11.06
N ALA A 38 -12.33 -23.89 -10.92
CA ALA A 38 -12.58 -25.05 -10.07
C ALA A 38 -11.81 -26.28 -10.60
N ASP A 39 -11.79 -26.47 -11.92
CA ASP A 39 -11.02 -27.54 -12.54
C ASP A 39 -9.50 -27.33 -12.41
N CYS A 40 -9.01 -26.10 -12.54
CA CYS A 40 -7.62 -25.77 -12.27
C CYS A 40 -7.23 -26.09 -10.82
N ARG A 41 -8.10 -25.79 -9.86
CA ARG A 41 -7.86 -26.03 -8.42
C ARG A 41 -7.82 -27.50 -8.03
N LYS A 42 -8.31 -28.42 -8.87
CA LYS A 42 -8.09 -29.86 -8.69
C LYS A 42 -6.60 -30.24 -8.76
N TYR A 43 -5.80 -29.48 -9.49
CA TYR A 43 -4.36 -29.70 -9.69
C TYR A 43 -3.50 -28.69 -8.94
N SER A 44 -4.02 -27.49 -8.70
CA SER A 44 -3.38 -26.40 -7.95
C SER A 44 -4.36 -25.83 -6.93
N PRO A 45 -4.52 -26.48 -5.75
CA PRO A 45 -5.54 -26.09 -4.76
C PRO A 45 -5.43 -24.64 -4.29
N ASP A 46 -4.20 -24.12 -4.19
CA ASP A 46 -3.89 -22.77 -3.73
C ASP A 46 -3.74 -21.77 -4.88
N LEU A 47 -4.36 -22.07 -6.03
CA LEU A 47 -4.28 -21.19 -7.21
C LEU A 47 -4.70 -19.76 -6.89
N VAL A 48 -3.76 -18.83 -7.07
CA VAL A 48 -3.96 -17.39 -6.97
C VAL A 48 -4.45 -16.84 -8.29
N VAL A 49 -5.51 -16.05 -8.26
CA VAL A 49 -6.04 -15.35 -9.44
C VAL A 49 -5.93 -13.85 -9.20
N LEU A 50 -4.94 -13.24 -9.85
CA LEU A 50 -4.77 -11.79 -9.87
C LEU A 50 -5.71 -11.21 -10.92
N ASN A 51 -6.49 -10.23 -10.50
CA ASN A 51 -7.57 -9.73 -11.31
C ASN A 51 -7.29 -8.33 -11.85
N HIS A 52 -6.89 -8.25 -13.09
CA HIS A 52 -6.74 -6.97 -13.79
C HIS A 52 -7.91 -6.66 -14.73
N ARG A 53 -8.81 -7.61 -14.98
CA ARG A 53 -9.92 -7.40 -15.93
C ARG A 53 -11.24 -8.05 -15.51
N LEU A 54 -11.32 -8.60 -14.31
CA LEU A 54 -12.53 -9.17 -13.74
C LEU A 54 -13.21 -8.16 -12.81
N ASN A 55 -13.58 -7.03 -13.34
CA ASN A 55 -14.07 -5.88 -12.57
C ASN A 55 -15.62 -5.81 -12.47
N PHE A 56 -16.29 -6.90 -12.72
CA PHE A 56 -17.75 -6.99 -12.54
C PHE A 56 -18.07 -7.91 -11.34
N TYR A 57 -19.18 -7.64 -10.71
CA TYR A 57 -19.58 -8.21 -9.45
C TYR A 57 -19.65 -9.75 -9.46
N GLU A 58 -20.15 -10.34 -10.54
CA GLU A 58 -20.33 -11.79 -10.69
C GLU A 58 -19.01 -12.55 -10.65
N ALA A 59 -17.90 -11.93 -11.05
CA ALA A 59 -16.59 -12.55 -11.02
C ALA A 59 -15.85 -12.35 -9.70
N GLU A 60 -16.35 -11.53 -8.80
CA GLU A 60 -15.67 -11.21 -7.54
C GLU A 60 -15.35 -12.45 -6.71
N LYS A 61 -16.23 -13.40 -6.65
CA LYS A 61 -16.07 -14.65 -5.89
C LYS A 61 -14.95 -15.57 -6.41
N TYR A 62 -14.49 -15.39 -7.64
CA TYR A 62 -13.49 -16.24 -8.28
C TYR A 62 -12.06 -15.74 -8.16
N ARG A 63 -11.88 -14.48 -7.81
CA ARG A 63 -10.57 -13.84 -7.73
C ARG A 63 -9.98 -13.93 -6.32
N THR A 64 -8.67 -14.00 -6.24
CA THR A 64 -7.93 -13.93 -4.98
C THR A 64 -7.70 -12.49 -4.54
N THR A 65 -7.40 -11.62 -5.51
CA THR A 65 -7.20 -10.19 -5.30
C THR A 65 -8.33 -9.39 -5.96
N PHE A 66 -8.40 -8.11 -5.68
CA PHE A 66 -9.32 -7.20 -6.37
C PHE A 66 -8.58 -5.94 -6.77
N LEU A 67 -9.02 -5.34 -7.86
CA LEU A 67 -8.53 -4.04 -8.26
C LEU A 67 -9.32 -2.94 -7.55
N TRP A 68 -8.59 -1.91 -7.19
CA TRP A 68 -9.14 -0.69 -6.66
C TRP A 68 -10.08 -0.03 -7.67
N ASN A 69 -11.32 0.27 -7.28
CA ASN A 69 -12.33 0.86 -8.17
C ASN A 69 -12.45 0.20 -9.55
N GLY A 70 -12.12 -1.08 -9.64
CA GLY A 70 -12.23 -1.82 -10.90
C GLY A 70 -11.18 -1.49 -11.96
N GLY A 71 -10.12 -0.81 -11.61
CA GLY A 71 -9.02 -0.45 -12.49
C GLY A 71 -7.65 -0.58 -11.85
N GLU A 72 -6.62 -0.54 -12.66
CA GLU A 72 -5.24 -0.45 -12.20
C GLU A 72 -5.02 0.89 -11.48
N THR A 73 -4.32 0.86 -10.38
CA THR A 73 -4.22 2.00 -9.48
C THR A 73 -2.80 2.52 -9.29
N TYR A 74 -1.83 1.95 -9.98
CA TYR A 74 -0.49 2.50 -9.99
C TYR A 74 -0.45 3.84 -10.74
N THR A 75 0.44 4.69 -10.32
CA THR A 75 0.70 5.95 -10.99
C THR A 75 1.75 5.70 -12.06
N ASP A 76 1.30 5.49 -13.27
CA ASP A 76 2.18 5.46 -14.43
C ASP A 76 2.35 6.90 -14.95
N VAL A 77 3.17 7.65 -14.25
CA VAL A 77 3.49 9.02 -14.64
C VAL A 77 4.74 8.99 -15.49
N LEU A 78 4.56 8.99 -16.78
CA LEU A 78 5.68 9.14 -17.70
C LEU A 78 6.34 10.50 -17.47
N ILE A 79 7.62 10.48 -17.20
CA ILE A 79 8.42 11.69 -17.13
C ILE A 79 8.47 12.26 -18.55
N ASN A 80 7.81 13.37 -18.72
CA ASN A 80 7.88 14.17 -19.92
C ASN A 80 8.33 15.60 -19.55
N ASN A 81 8.44 16.46 -20.51
CA ASN A 81 8.84 17.85 -20.30
C ASN A 81 7.83 18.68 -19.48
N GLU A 82 6.66 18.13 -19.20
CA GLU A 82 5.55 18.81 -18.55
C GLU A 82 5.36 18.35 -17.10
N CYS A 83 5.87 17.16 -16.74
CA CYS A 83 5.75 16.61 -15.40
C CYS A 83 7.07 16.69 -14.67
N THR A 84 7.04 17.26 -13.49
CA THR A 84 8.15 17.27 -12.53
C THR A 84 7.89 16.30 -11.39
N ALA A 85 8.91 15.92 -10.65
CA ALA A 85 8.75 15.10 -9.44
C ALA A 85 7.71 15.71 -8.46
N MET A 86 7.63 17.03 -8.37
CA MET A 86 6.66 17.71 -7.52
C MET A 86 5.23 17.55 -8.02
N HIS A 87 4.99 17.59 -9.33
CA HIS A 87 3.66 17.34 -9.91
C HIS A 87 3.23 15.89 -9.64
N ASN A 88 4.13 14.95 -9.78
CA ASN A 88 3.87 13.55 -9.50
C ASN A 88 3.48 13.35 -8.04
N ARG A 89 4.17 13.98 -7.11
CA ARG A 89 3.86 13.92 -5.69
C ARG A 89 2.54 14.53 -5.36
N ALA A 90 2.24 15.72 -5.88
CA ALA A 90 0.94 16.34 -5.71
C ALA A 90 -0.18 15.42 -6.22
N TYR A 91 0.04 14.75 -7.33
CA TYR A 91 -0.90 13.77 -7.89
C TYR A 91 -1.08 12.55 -6.98
N MET A 92 0.02 11.97 -6.47
CA MET A 92 -0.06 10.86 -5.51
C MET A 92 -0.86 11.23 -4.26
N PHE A 93 -0.64 12.40 -3.70
CA PHE A 93 -1.36 12.87 -2.52
C PHE A 93 -2.87 13.06 -2.78
N THR A 94 -3.27 13.30 -4.00
CA THR A 94 -4.69 13.44 -4.37
C THR A 94 -5.37 12.12 -4.71
N ARG A 95 -4.63 11.03 -4.90
CA ARG A 95 -5.22 9.71 -5.14
C ARG A 95 -5.89 9.22 -3.87
N GLY A 96 -7.20 9.05 -3.95
CA GLY A 96 -8.03 8.73 -2.81
C GLY A 96 -7.64 7.41 -2.12
N HIS A 97 -7.93 7.34 -0.84
CA HIS A 97 -7.92 6.11 -0.07
C HIS A 97 -9.29 5.44 -0.14
N THR A 98 -9.35 4.12 -0.02
CA THR A 98 -10.62 3.44 0.16
C THR A 98 -10.88 3.22 1.64
N ASP A 99 -11.97 3.77 2.08
CA ASP A 99 -12.46 3.55 3.43
C ASP A 99 -12.94 2.11 3.60
N GLY A 100 -12.71 1.56 4.79
CA GLY A 100 -13.20 0.25 5.14
C GLY A 100 -12.60 -0.92 4.36
N LEU A 101 -11.46 -0.74 3.71
CA LEU A 101 -10.74 -1.81 3.04
C LEU A 101 -10.28 -2.83 4.08
N LYS A 102 -10.85 -4.04 4.01
CA LYS A 102 -10.59 -5.13 4.97
C LYS A 102 -9.69 -6.23 4.44
N ARG A 103 -9.23 -6.12 3.22
CA ARG A 103 -8.25 -7.02 2.61
C ARG A 103 -7.29 -6.23 1.73
N LEU A 104 -6.12 -6.81 1.49
CA LEU A 104 -5.14 -6.20 0.60
C LEU A 104 -5.67 -6.14 -0.82
N ALA A 105 -5.58 -4.99 -1.44
CA ALA A 105 -5.84 -4.83 -2.86
C ALA A 105 -4.56 -5.12 -3.66
N GLU A 106 -4.74 -5.60 -4.87
CA GLU A 106 -3.65 -5.74 -5.82
C GLU A 106 -3.29 -4.38 -6.40
N ASP A 107 -2.01 -4.13 -6.55
CA ASP A 107 -1.47 -3.06 -7.36
C ASP A 107 -0.12 -3.50 -7.95
N HIS A 108 0.33 -2.78 -8.95
CA HIS A 108 1.69 -2.93 -9.46
C HIS A 108 2.68 -2.31 -8.47
N GLY A 109 3.92 -2.71 -8.55
CA GLY A 109 4.99 -2.16 -7.75
C GLY A 109 5.31 -0.70 -8.08
N VAL A 110 6.40 -0.21 -7.56
CA VAL A 110 6.87 1.15 -7.79
C VAL A 110 7.43 1.31 -9.20
N CYS A 111 7.02 2.34 -9.92
CA CYS A 111 7.55 2.67 -11.24
C CYS A 111 8.69 3.68 -11.14
N ILE A 112 9.94 3.19 -11.18
CA ILE A 112 11.13 4.04 -11.10
C ILE A 112 11.26 4.96 -12.32
N SER A 113 10.75 4.55 -13.48
CA SER A 113 10.81 5.38 -14.69
C SER A 113 9.94 6.63 -14.60
N SER A 114 8.98 6.65 -13.73
CA SER A 114 8.08 7.79 -13.51
C SER A 114 8.58 8.74 -12.42
N GLU A 115 9.49 8.28 -11.56
CA GLU A 115 9.96 9.03 -10.41
C GLU A 115 11.48 9.06 -10.37
N ILE A 116 12.04 10.22 -10.63
CA ILE A 116 13.48 10.45 -10.55
C ILE A 116 13.93 10.55 -9.09
N ASP A 117 13.01 10.99 -8.23
CA ASP A 117 13.31 11.39 -6.85
C ASP A 117 12.24 10.89 -5.89
N TYR A 118 12.64 10.35 -4.74
CA TYR A 118 11.75 9.98 -3.66
C TYR A 118 10.65 8.96 -4.01
N PHE A 119 10.92 7.99 -4.87
CA PHE A 119 9.95 6.94 -5.24
C PHE A 119 9.41 6.18 -4.02
N GLU A 120 10.16 6.15 -2.92
CA GLU A 120 9.74 5.56 -1.66
C GLU A 120 8.49 6.22 -1.07
N ASP A 121 8.18 7.47 -1.41
CA ASP A 121 6.95 8.13 -0.97
C ASP A 121 5.72 7.47 -1.59
N GLU A 122 5.80 7.07 -2.87
CA GLU A 122 4.74 6.30 -3.51
C GLU A 122 4.52 4.96 -2.82
N LEU A 123 5.62 4.28 -2.49
CA LEU A 123 5.58 3.02 -1.77
C LEU A 123 4.88 3.15 -0.41
N ILE A 124 5.13 4.24 0.33
CA ILE A 124 4.46 4.52 1.59
C ILE A 124 2.95 4.66 1.38
N TYR A 125 2.53 5.43 0.39
CA TYR A 125 1.10 5.62 0.11
C TYR A 125 0.42 4.34 -0.35
N GLN A 126 1.05 3.56 -1.21
CA GLN A 126 0.50 2.30 -1.69
C GLN A 126 0.42 1.26 -0.57
N ALA A 127 1.53 1.01 0.09
CA ALA A 127 1.63 -0.08 1.06
C ALA A 127 0.90 0.20 2.38
N PHE A 128 1.00 1.41 2.90
CA PHE A 128 0.45 1.76 4.21
C PHE A 128 -0.80 2.63 4.14
N GLY A 129 -0.87 3.58 3.22
CA GLY A 129 -2.06 4.42 3.08
C GLY A 129 -3.21 3.67 2.44
N ARG A 130 -2.98 3.00 1.32
CA ARG A 130 -4.00 2.30 0.53
C ARG A 130 -4.13 0.83 0.89
N CYS A 131 -3.18 0.27 1.64
CA CYS A 131 -3.15 -1.14 2.03
C CYS A 131 -3.14 -2.10 0.83
N LEU A 132 -2.32 -1.82 -0.15
CA LEU A 132 -2.17 -2.65 -1.33
C LEU A 132 -1.26 -3.84 -1.05
N ILE A 133 -1.45 -4.91 -1.79
CA ILE A 133 -0.45 -5.97 -1.87
C ILE A 133 0.78 -5.34 -2.52
N LEU A 134 1.86 -5.32 -1.77
CA LEU A 134 3.11 -4.81 -2.29
C LEU A 134 3.74 -5.86 -3.20
N ALA A 135 3.58 -5.70 -4.50
CA ALA A 135 4.27 -6.54 -5.46
C ALA A 135 5.78 -6.31 -5.36
N PRO A 136 6.61 -7.35 -5.43
CA PRO A 136 8.06 -7.20 -5.42
C PRO A 136 8.60 -6.70 -6.75
N GLU A 137 7.77 -6.02 -7.51
CA GLU A 137 8.09 -5.52 -8.84
C GLU A 137 8.48 -4.05 -8.76
N ILE A 138 9.60 -3.72 -9.35
CA ILE A 138 10.05 -2.36 -9.57
C ILE A 138 10.12 -2.16 -11.07
N TYR A 139 9.25 -1.33 -11.60
CA TYR A 139 9.22 -1.00 -13.02
C TYR A 139 10.22 0.09 -13.36
N GLY A 140 10.67 0.08 -14.59
CA GLY A 140 11.49 1.12 -15.16
C GLY A 140 12.99 0.82 -15.07
N ASN A 141 13.79 1.87 -15.04
CA ASN A 141 15.23 1.75 -15.15
C ASN A 141 15.91 1.71 -13.76
N PRO A 142 16.40 0.54 -13.31
CA PRO A 142 17.02 0.42 -11.99
C PRO A 142 18.29 1.26 -11.84
N TRP A 143 18.90 1.71 -12.94
CA TRP A 143 20.06 2.59 -12.90
C TRP A 143 19.76 4.00 -12.40
N LEU A 144 18.49 4.36 -12.29
CA LEU A 144 18.04 5.60 -11.66
C LEU A 144 18.05 5.53 -10.13
N MET A 145 18.11 4.34 -9.56
CA MET A 145 18.20 4.16 -8.11
C MET A 145 19.62 4.39 -7.62
N ARG A 146 19.72 5.09 -6.51
CA ARG A 146 20.98 5.25 -5.79
C ARG A 146 21.19 4.07 -4.85
N ASP A 147 22.44 3.71 -4.58
CA ASP A 147 22.78 2.60 -3.69
C ASP A 147 22.13 2.73 -2.31
N GLY A 148 22.02 3.95 -1.78
CA GLY A 148 21.37 4.21 -0.49
C GLY A 148 19.85 4.06 -0.47
N GLU A 149 19.18 3.94 -1.62
CA GLU A 149 17.73 3.77 -1.74
C GLU A 149 17.31 2.30 -1.61
N LEU A 150 18.17 1.37 -2.02
CA LEU A 150 17.90 -0.06 -1.93
C LEU A 150 17.65 -0.54 -0.49
N PRO A 151 18.47 -0.16 0.52
CA PRO A 151 18.19 -0.50 1.91
C PRO A 151 16.87 0.09 2.42
N ARG A 152 16.52 1.31 2.03
CA ARG A 152 15.25 1.95 2.39
C ARG A 152 14.07 1.21 1.79
N LEU A 153 14.15 0.85 0.53
CA LEU A 153 13.14 0.05 -0.15
C LEU A 153 12.94 -1.29 0.57
N ALA A 154 14.03 -2.02 0.81
CA ALA A 154 13.97 -3.30 1.52
C ALA A 154 13.34 -3.17 2.91
N ARG A 155 13.66 -2.09 3.62
CA ARG A 155 13.09 -1.81 4.93
C ARG A 155 11.58 -1.57 4.86
N VAL A 156 11.09 -0.76 3.93
CA VAL A 156 9.65 -0.50 3.76
C VAL A 156 8.90 -1.78 3.40
N TYR A 157 9.45 -2.61 2.50
CA TYR A 157 8.88 -3.91 2.18
C TYR A 157 8.79 -4.83 3.40
N ASN A 158 9.85 -4.90 4.20
CA ASN A 158 9.88 -5.74 5.39
C ASN A 158 8.92 -5.24 6.46
N LEU A 159 8.83 -3.93 6.66
CA LEU A 159 7.89 -3.29 7.58
C LEU A 159 6.44 -3.62 7.17
N HIS A 160 6.11 -3.47 5.90
CA HIS A 160 4.79 -3.82 5.37
C HIS A 160 4.47 -5.30 5.59
N ARG A 161 5.37 -6.21 5.23
CA ARG A 161 5.14 -7.67 5.38
C ARG A 161 4.86 -8.09 6.82
N ARG A 162 5.59 -7.54 7.77
CA ARG A 162 5.36 -7.85 9.20
C ARG A 162 4.02 -7.36 9.70
N ASN A 163 3.53 -6.24 9.17
CA ASN A 163 2.33 -5.59 9.63
C ASN A 163 1.10 -5.80 8.73
N ALA A 164 1.25 -6.46 7.58
CA ALA A 164 0.17 -6.68 6.62
C ALA A 164 -1.16 -7.18 7.25
N PRO A 165 -1.16 -8.11 8.23
CA PRO A 165 -2.41 -8.58 8.84
C PRO A 165 -3.23 -7.49 9.55
N ILE A 166 -2.58 -6.47 10.10
CA ILE A 166 -3.27 -5.39 10.81
C ILE A 166 -3.58 -4.20 9.89
N LEU A 167 -2.81 -4.02 8.80
CA LEU A 167 -2.97 -2.89 7.88
C LEU A 167 -4.30 -2.91 7.11
N VAL A 168 -5.02 -4.03 7.09
CA VAL A 168 -6.36 -4.13 6.49
C VAL A 168 -7.41 -3.29 7.21
N ASN A 169 -7.15 -2.93 8.47
CA ASN A 169 -8.05 -2.10 9.26
C ASN A 169 -7.62 -0.64 9.16
N GLY A 170 -8.40 0.16 8.48
CA GLY A 170 -8.07 1.54 8.21
C GLY A 170 -9.20 2.53 8.49
N MET A 171 -8.82 3.77 8.71
CA MET A 171 -9.73 4.89 8.86
C MET A 171 -9.11 6.18 8.32
N PRO A 172 -9.88 7.04 7.66
CA PRO A 172 -9.41 8.36 7.27
C PRO A 172 -9.18 9.22 8.51
N LEU A 173 -8.21 10.11 8.42
CA LEU A 173 -7.94 11.10 9.44
C LEU A 173 -8.35 12.50 8.95
N PRO A 174 -8.72 13.41 9.86
CA PRO A 174 -9.01 14.80 9.51
C PRO A 174 -7.82 15.51 8.85
N GLU A 175 -8.10 16.55 8.06
CA GLU A 175 -7.10 17.33 7.32
C GLU A 175 -6.00 17.94 8.23
N LYS A 176 -6.28 18.15 9.51
CA LYS A 176 -5.29 18.61 10.49
C LYS A 176 -4.09 17.66 10.64
N TYR A 177 -4.23 16.40 10.23
CA TYR A 177 -3.15 15.40 10.20
C TYR A 177 -2.30 15.46 8.92
N GLY A 178 -2.58 16.40 8.01
CA GLY A 178 -1.86 16.55 6.75
C GLY A 178 -2.70 16.13 5.54
N CYS A 179 -2.05 16.10 4.37
CA CYS A 179 -2.73 15.76 3.13
C CYS A 179 -2.96 14.26 3.04
N CYS A 180 -4.19 13.86 2.71
CA CYS A 180 -4.57 12.46 2.52
C CYS A 180 -4.17 11.57 3.71
N ALA A 181 -4.32 12.08 4.94
CA ALA A 181 -3.94 11.36 6.14
C ALA A 181 -4.85 10.14 6.38
N TYR A 182 -4.23 9.00 6.64
CA TYR A 182 -4.92 7.75 6.89
C TYR A 182 -4.23 6.96 8.00
N SER A 183 -5.01 6.36 8.91
CA SER A 183 -4.49 5.50 9.98
C SER A 183 -4.87 4.06 9.72
N ARG A 184 -3.89 3.14 9.76
CA ARG A 184 -4.10 1.69 9.61
C ARG A 184 -3.41 0.92 10.72
N GLY A 185 -4.06 -0.13 11.17
CA GLY A 185 -3.56 -1.00 12.24
C GLY A 185 -4.66 -1.56 13.10
N ASP A 186 -4.30 -2.04 14.26
CA ASP A 186 -5.24 -2.49 15.31
C ASP A 186 -5.28 -1.49 16.48
N GLY A 187 -5.91 -1.88 17.59
CA GLY A 187 -6.02 -1.01 18.77
C GLY A 187 -4.70 -0.75 19.50
N GLU A 188 -3.68 -1.56 19.29
CA GLU A 188 -2.41 -1.49 20.01
C GLU A 188 -1.24 -1.00 19.15
N LYS A 189 -1.42 -1.02 17.82
CA LYS A 189 -0.40 -0.57 16.87
C LYS A 189 -1.04 0.03 15.63
N ARG A 190 -0.71 1.27 15.33
CA ARG A 190 -1.22 2.03 14.20
C ARG A 190 -0.10 2.67 13.41
N PHE A 191 -0.30 2.73 12.10
CA PHE A 191 0.54 3.49 11.17
C PHE A 191 -0.28 4.62 10.57
N ILE A 192 0.18 5.85 10.75
CA ILE A 192 -0.37 7.00 10.05
C ILE A 192 0.48 7.26 8.81
N THR A 193 -0.17 7.24 7.65
CA THR A 193 0.39 7.80 6.43
C THR A 193 -0.19 9.19 6.23
N THR A 194 0.65 10.12 5.89
CA THR A 194 0.25 11.50 5.60
C THR A 194 1.27 12.16 4.69
N GLY A 195 1.02 13.38 4.28
CA GLY A 195 1.97 14.14 3.49
C GLY A 195 1.75 15.64 3.54
N ASN A 196 2.66 16.31 2.90
CA ASN A 196 2.63 17.74 2.74
C ASN A 196 2.82 18.09 1.25
N ASN A 197 1.77 18.59 0.62
CA ASN A 197 1.78 18.98 -0.79
C ASN A 197 2.04 20.48 -1.00
N THR A 198 2.74 21.12 -0.05
CA THR A 198 3.08 22.55 -0.12
C THR A 198 4.58 22.78 -0.13
N TRP A 199 4.98 24.00 -0.48
CA TRP A 199 6.38 24.42 -0.54
C TRP A 199 7.02 24.66 0.84
N GLN A 200 6.23 24.67 1.91
CA GLN A 200 6.70 24.96 3.26
C GLN A 200 6.59 23.73 4.14
N THR A 201 7.52 23.59 5.07
CA THR A 201 7.39 22.61 6.15
C THR A 201 6.10 22.90 6.94
N LYS A 202 5.29 21.88 7.14
CA LYS A 202 4.10 21.96 8.00
C LYS A 202 4.34 21.20 9.29
N LYS A 203 3.76 21.68 10.37
CA LYS A 203 3.63 20.92 11.61
C LYS A 203 2.23 20.35 11.72
N ILE A 204 2.12 19.10 12.07
CA ILE A 204 0.87 18.43 12.43
C ILE A 204 0.92 18.05 13.91
N THR A 205 -0.26 17.95 14.52
CA THR A 205 -0.41 17.45 15.88
C THR A 205 -1.14 16.11 15.84
N VAL A 206 -0.44 15.07 16.19
CA VAL A 206 -0.97 13.70 16.22
C VAL A 206 -1.49 13.41 17.62
N ARG A 207 -2.78 13.03 17.73
CA ARG A 207 -3.41 12.58 18.97
C ARG A 207 -3.12 11.09 19.19
N LEU A 208 -2.71 10.74 20.40
CA LEU A 208 -2.41 9.36 20.80
C LEU A 208 -3.61 8.71 21.50
N ASP A 209 -4.74 8.69 20.82
CA ASP A 209 -6.00 8.19 21.36
C ASP A 209 -6.93 7.61 20.28
N GLY A 210 -8.20 7.45 20.61
CA GLY A 210 -9.22 6.92 19.70
C GLY A 210 -9.42 7.74 18.42
N GLU A 211 -9.03 9.03 18.38
CA GLU A 211 -9.09 9.82 17.15
C GLU A 211 -8.15 9.27 16.08
N SER A 212 -6.99 8.77 16.48
CA SER A 212 -6.02 8.11 15.60
C SER A 212 -6.25 6.60 15.48
N GLY A 213 -7.24 6.05 16.18
CA GLY A 213 -7.63 4.65 16.14
C GLY A 213 -6.95 3.77 17.20
N LEU A 214 -6.22 4.34 18.15
CA LEU A 214 -5.65 3.60 19.28
C LEU A 214 -6.73 3.27 20.30
N ALA A 215 -6.67 2.06 20.86
CA ALA A 215 -7.44 1.68 22.05
C ALA A 215 -6.79 2.28 23.31
N PRO A 216 -7.56 2.48 24.39
CA PRO A 216 -7.00 2.94 25.65
C PRO A 216 -5.87 2.02 26.15
N CYS A 217 -4.72 2.59 26.46
CA CYS A 217 -3.53 1.90 26.93
C CYS A 217 -2.75 2.81 27.91
N GLY A 218 -1.67 2.32 28.48
CA GLY A 218 -0.82 3.13 29.37
C GLY A 218 0.12 4.04 28.60
N THR A 219 1.04 3.44 27.88
CA THR A 219 2.11 4.12 27.16
C THR A 219 2.02 3.85 25.66
N VAL A 220 2.26 4.89 24.88
CA VAL A 220 2.32 4.85 23.41
C VAL A 220 3.70 5.26 22.95
N ARG A 221 4.40 4.37 22.28
CA ARG A 221 5.66 4.67 21.59
C ARG A 221 5.37 5.30 20.26
N VAL A 222 6.07 6.38 19.93
CA VAL A 222 5.91 7.09 18.66
C VAL A 222 7.24 7.10 17.91
N CYS A 223 7.21 6.57 16.69
CA CYS A 223 8.34 6.52 15.78
C CYS A 223 7.95 7.06 14.40
N VAL A 224 8.86 7.78 13.76
CA VAL A 224 8.76 8.10 12.34
C VAL A 224 9.61 7.10 11.58
N HIS A 225 9.04 6.45 10.56
CA HIS A 225 9.75 5.50 9.71
C HIS A 225 10.11 6.06 8.34
N HIS A 226 9.44 7.12 7.93
CA HIS A 226 9.66 7.80 6.66
C HIS A 226 9.34 9.29 6.80
N PRO A 227 10.11 10.21 6.19
CA PRO A 227 11.20 10.04 5.22
C PRO A 227 12.55 9.63 5.83
N TYR A 228 12.69 9.63 7.12
CA TYR A 228 13.86 9.14 7.87
C TYR A 228 13.38 8.50 9.18
N GLU A 229 14.22 7.68 9.77
CA GLU A 229 13.89 7.04 11.04
C GLU A 229 14.17 7.99 12.21
N GLU A 230 13.17 8.15 13.07
CA GLU A 230 13.27 8.95 14.26
C GLU A 230 12.42 8.36 15.38
N PHE A 231 13.02 8.12 16.52
CA PHE A 231 12.29 7.81 17.75
C PHE A 231 11.90 9.12 18.44
N LEU A 232 10.60 9.40 18.51
CA LEU A 232 10.10 10.65 19.11
C LEU A 232 9.92 10.55 20.63
N GLY A 233 9.69 9.33 21.14
CA GLY A 233 9.53 9.10 22.58
C GLY A 233 8.40 8.15 22.93
N ASP A 234 8.26 7.94 24.23
CA ASP A 234 7.17 7.22 24.86
C ASP A 234 6.28 8.25 25.60
N PHE A 235 4.98 8.23 25.30
CA PHE A 235 4.00 9.20 25.75
C PHE A 235 2.83 8.50 26.45
N ALA A 236 2.08 9.23 27.28
CA ALA A 236 0.85 8.69 27.83
C ALA A 236 -0.27 8.67 26.78
N TYR A 237 -1.14 7.65 26.84
CA TYR A 237 -2.38 7.64 26.05
C TYR A 237 -3.18 8.95 26.30
N GLY A 238 -3.68 9.55 25.24
CA GLY A 238 -4.39 10.83 25.28
C GLY A 238 -3.51 12.06 25.08
N GLU A 239 -2.20 11.92 25.12
CA GLU A 239 -1.29 13.02 24.79
C GLU A 239 -1.27 13.34 23.29
N SER A 240 -0.52 14.37 22.92
CA SER A 240 -0.34 14.79 21.53
C SER A 240 1.13 14.99 21.23
N VAL A 241 1.53 14.64 20.02
CA VAL A 241 2.91 14.81 19.54
C VAL A 241 2.91 15.72 18.32
N GLU A 242 3.80 16.71 18.30
CA GLU A 242 4.04 17.54 17.11
C GLU A 242 5.04 16.85 16.17
N ILE A 243 4.71 16.78 14.89
CA ILE A 243 5.54 16.18 13.86
C ILE A 243 5.68 17.14 12.68
N GLY A 244 6.91 17.34 12.24
CA GLY A 244 7.21 18.15 11.06
C GLY A 244 7.05 17.35 9.76
N LEU A 245 6.25 17.87 8.83
CA LEU A 245 6.11 17.31 7.49
C LEU A 245 6.92 18.13 6.50
N MET A 246 7.89 17.51 5.88
CA MET A 246 8.73 18.13 4.86
C MET A 246 7.92 18.53 3.62
N PRO A 247 8.31 19.60 2.90
CA PRO A 247 7.66 19.97 1.64
C PRO A 247 7.66 18.84 0.63
N PHE A 248 6.51 18.56 0.04
CA PHE A 248 6.30 17.53 -0.97
C PHE A 248 6.81 16.14 -0.60
N ARG A 249 6.77 15.79 0.70
CA ARG A 249 7.13 14.46 1.17
C ARG A 249 5.96 13.77 1.87
N ALA A 250 5.90 12.45 1.68
CA ALA A 250 5.09 11.57 2.52
C ALA A 250 5.75 11.39 3.89
N ALA A 251 4.96 10.98 4.87
CA ALA A 251 5.45 10.53 6.17
C ALA A 251 4.75 9.23 6.57
N LEU A 252 5.50 8.37 7.23
CA LEU A 252 5.00 7.16 7.88
C LEU A 252 5.33 7.23 9.37
N ILE A 253 4.29 7.28 10.19
CA ILE A 253 4.38 7.43 11.63
C ILE A 253 3.79 6.18 12.28
N GLU A 254 4.53 5.53 13.15
CA GLU A 254 4.04 4.45 13.99
C GLU A 254 3.68 4.99 15.37
N MET A 255 2.54 4.52 15.87
CA MET A 255 2.11 4.65 17.26
C MET A 255 1.78 3.27 17.77
N SER A 256 2.46 2.80 18.79
CA SER A 256 2.29 1.44 19.26
C SER A 256 2.50 1.29 20.77
N ASP A 257 1.98 0.19 21.33
CA ASP A 257 2.51 -0.32 22.58
C ASP A 257 4.02 -0.51 22.46
N PRO A 258 4.84 -0.07 23.43
CA PRO A 258 6.29 -0.20 23.37
C PRO A 258 6.80 -1.62 23.10
N GLU A 259 6.08 -2.65 23.55
CA GLU A 259 6.45 -4.05 23.32
C GLU A 259 6.17 -4.53 21.89
N ARG A 260 5.31 -3.81 21.16
CA ARG A 260 4.94 -4.11 19.77
C ARG A 260 5.60 -3.18 18.75
N ALA A 261 6.39 -2.22 19.20
CA ALA A 261 7.06 -1.27 18.32
C ALA A 261 8.01 -1.97 17.35
N GLU A 262 8.08 -1.44 16.12
CA GLU A 262 9.06 -1.91 15.15
C GLU A 262 10.48 -1.53 15.59
N PRO A 263 11.46 -2.41 15.35
CA PRO A 263 12.85 -2.07 15.63
C PRO A 263 13.30 -0.92 14.73
N MET A 264 13.94 0.06 15.34
CA MET A 264 14.58 1.17 14.65
C MET A 264 16.03 0.80 14.35
N LEU A 265 16.52 1.18 13.16
CA LEU A 265 17.92 0.97 12.79
C LEU A 265 18.85 2.06 13.34
N VAL A 266 18.27 3.04 14.02
CA VAL A 266 19.04 4.12 14.63
C VAL A 266 19.71 3.58 15.88
N GLY A 267 20.99 3.34 15.78
CA GLY A 267 21.90 3.10 16.91
C GLY A 267 22.51 4.40 17.39
#